data_d9038030de85c67511fd933ac746e956
#
_entry.id   d9038030de85c67511fd933ac746e956
#
_cell.length_a   1.000
_cell.length_b   1.000
_cell.length_c   1.000
_cell.angle_alpha   90.00
_cell.angle_beta   90.00
_cell.angle_gamma   90.00
#
_symmetry.space_group_name_H-M   'P 1'
#
loop_
_entity.id
_entity.type
_entity.pdbx_description
1 polymer ?
#
loop_
_entity_poly.entity_id
_entity_poly.type
_entity_poly.pdbx_seq_one_letter_code
_entity_poly.pdbx_strand_id
1 'polypeptide(L)'
;VYRAEALCGLCASDEMDEDDRAEWVPIIVESMLEEERAWRLAESIGIISKSAGNWPGARARKAMMSNLIAVTGGLPAGEARVDALKSISGKVSEQRLPELFLLAVENHGMEAKASRPVIKAIVGTKNLDMIAEITSSLTEATPDLAVKLLDNLHRLAVESNLGLHPTALELSLPLLDGADFETVRTLCSHAS
;
A
#
# COMPACT_ATOMS: atom_id res chain seq x y z
N VAL A 1 16.96 -13.91 6.11
CA VAL A 1 15.68 -14.09 5.42
C VAL A 1 15.08 -15.47 5.64
N TYR A 2 15.74 -16.58 5.30
CA TYR A 2 15.19 -17.93 5.52
C TYR A 2 14.84 -18.21 6.99
N ARG A 3 15.66 -17.69 7.91
CA ARG A 3 15.38 -17.76 9.34
C ARG A 3 14.09 -17.00 9.68
N ALA A 4 13.92 -15.79 9.15
CA ALA A 4 12.73 -14.98 9.37
C ALA A 4 11.44 -15.67 8.86
N GLU A 5 11.52 -16.27 7.68
CA GLU A 5 10.40 -17.01 7.08
C GLU A 5 10.02 -18.25 7.90
N ALA A 6 11.02 -18.99 8.38
CA ALA A 6 10.81 -20.16 9.23
C ALA A 6 10.19 -19.78 10.58
N LEU A 7 10.73 -18.74 11.24
CA LEU A 7 10.19 -18.23 12.51
C LEU A 7 8.74 -17.75 12.35
N CYS A 8 8.47 -17.02 11.26
CA CYS A 8 7.12 -16.56 10.94
C CYS A 8 6.15 -17.73 10.72
N GLY A 9 6.61 -18.82 10.09
CA GLY A 9 5.84 -20.04 9.93
C GLY A 9 5.50 -20.72 11.26
N LEU A 10 6.43 -20.74 12.20
CA LEU A 10 6.19 -21.29 13.55
C LEU A 10 5.15 -20.47 14.32
N CYS A 11 5.13 -19.16 14.15
CA CYS A 11 4.12 -18.29 14.75
C CYS A 11 2.67 -18.55 14.24
N ALA A 12 2.49 -19.30 13.16
CA ALA A 12 1.17 -19.71 12.67
C ALA A 12 0.59 -20.91 13.44
N SER A 13 1.35 -21.54 14.32
CA SER A 13 0.87 -22.67 15.15
C SER A 13 -0.18 -22.22 16.15
N ASP A 14 -1.26 -22.97 16.26
CA ASP A 14 -2.31 -22.73 17.27
C ASP A 14 -1.82 -22.98 18.73
N GLU A 15 -0.69 -23.68 18.87
CA GLU A 15 -0.08 -23.98 20.18
C GLU A 15 0.66 -22.78 20.80
N MET A 16 1.04 -21.79 19.97
CA MET A 16 1.71 -20.58 20.43
C MET A 16 0.69 -19.54 20.90
N ASP A 17 0.88 -18.95 22.08
CA ASP A 17 0.02 -17.87 22.53
C ASP A 17 0.28 -16.52 21.83
N GLU A 18 -0.59 -15.54 22.06
CA GLU A 18 -0.48 -14.25 21.39
C GLU A 18 0.69 -13.40 21.90
N ASP A 19 1.03 -13.52 23.18
CA ASP A 19 2.14 -12.77 23.78
C ASP A 19 3.47 -13.30 23.27
N ASP A 20 3.65 -14.62 23.21
CA ASP A 20 4.82 -15.25 22.61
C ASP A 20 5.00 -14.83 21.15
N ARG A 21 3.90 -14.82 20.35
CA ARG A 21 3.97 -14.33 18.96
C ARG A 21 4.42 -12.89 18.88
N ALA A 22 3.92 -12.04 19.78
CA ALA A 22 4.28 -10.62 19.79
C ALA A 22 5.77 -10.43 20.13
N GLU A 23 6.34 -11.25 21.02
CA GLU A 23 7.76 -11.23 21.36
C GLU A 23 8.66 -11.70 20.18
N TRP A 24 8.16 -12.55 19.30
CA TRP A 24 8.91 -13.02 18.14
C TRP A 24 8.92 -12.03 16.97
N VAL A 25 8.00 -11.06 16.92
CA VAL A 25 7.93 -10.07 15.84
C VAL A 25 9.26 -9.33 15.64
N PRO A 26 9.89 -8.72 16.68
CA PRO A 26 11.18 -8.05 16.49
C PRO A 26 12.29 -8.98 16.00
N ILE A 27 12.34 -10.23 16.48
CA ILE A 27 13.33 -11.22 16.08
C ILE A 27 13.20 -11.58 14.59
N ILE A 28 11.96 -11.71 14.11
CA ILE A 28 11.68 -11.96 12.70
C ILE A 28 12.13 -10.76 11.85
N VAL A 29 11.82 -9.55 12.29
CA VAL A 29 12.17 -8.32 11.58
C VAL A 29 13.69 -8.13 11.52
N GLU A 30 14.40 -8.32 12.63
CA GLU A 30 15.88 -8.29 12.66
C GLU A 30 16.47 -9.29 11.68
N SER A 31 15.97 -10.54 11.67
CA SER A 31 16.42 -11.56 10.72
C SER A 31 16.10 -11.25 9.26
N MET A 32 15.06 -10.42 8.99
CA MET A 32 14.80 -9.90 7.64
C MET A 32 15.84 -8.86 7.24
N LEU A 33 16.15 -7.95 8.15
CA LEU A 33 17.06 -6.82 7.89
C LEU A 33 18.52 -7.25 7.70
N GLU A 34 18.88 -8.51 8.00
CA GLU A 34 20.16 -9.10 7.62
C GLU A 34 20.32 -9.32 6.10
N GLU A 35 19.22 -9.23 5.32
CA GLU A 35 19.24 -9.40 3.87
C GLU A 35 19.55 -8.07 3.17
N GLU A 36 20.67 -8.02 2.48
CA GLU A 36 21.13 -6.82 1.75
C GLU A 36 20.52 -6.69 0.34
N ARG A 37 20.02 -7.81 -0.22
CA ARG A 37 19.46 -7.84 -1.57
C ARG A 37 17.99 -7.40 -1.54
N ALA A 38 17.70 -6.23 -2.07
CA ALA A 38 16.37 -5.63 -2.05
C ALA A 38 15.27 -6.56 -2.62
N TRP A 39 15.56 -7.25 -3.73
CA TRP A 39 14.59 -8.17 -4.33
C TRP A 39 14.26 -9.37 -3.44
N ARG A 40 15.26 -9.90 -2.73
CA ARG A 40 15.06 -11.03 -1.82
C ARG A 40 14.32 -10.62 -0.55
N LEU A 41 14.59 -9.39 -0.06
CA LEU A 41 13.85 -8.81 1.04
C LEU A 41 12.38 -8.58 0.67
N ALA A 42 12.10 -8.08 -0.54
CA ALA A 42 10.74 -7.91 -1.05
C ALA A 42 9.97 -9.25 -1.16
N GLU A 43 10.64 -10.30 -1.64
CA GLU A 43 10.08 -11.65 -1.70
C GLU A 43 9.73 -12.16 -0.29
N SER A 44 10.64 -11.98 0.67
CA SER A 44 10.42 -12.34 2.07
C SER A 44 9.26 -11.57 2.71
N ILE A 45 9.14 -10.27 2.43
CA ILE A 45 7.96 -9.48 2.83
C ILE A 45 6.67 -10.15 2.34
N GLY A 46 6.66 -10.62 1.09
CA GLY A 46 5.52 -11.34 0.52
C GLY A 46 5.17 -12.62 1.28
N ILE A 47 6.17 -13.46 1.56
CA ILE A 47 6.00 -14.73 2.28
C ILE A 47 5.52 -14.47 3.71
N ILE A 48 6.21 -13.58 4.43
CA ILE A 48 5.90 -13.26 5.83
C ILE A 48 4.52 -12.59 5.94
N SER A 49 4.16 -11.67 5.05
CA SER A 49 2.84 -11.04 5.06
C SER A 49 1.71 -12.05 4.85
N LYS A 50 1.94 -13.06 4.02
CA LYS A 50 0.97 -14.15 3.79
C LYS A 50 0.83 -15.04 5.04
N SER A 51 1.93 -15.42 5.66
CA SER A 51 1.93 -16.22 6.89
C SER A 51 1.30 -15.45 8.06
N ALA A 52 1.76 -14.22 8.30
CA ALA A 52 1.27 -13.38 9.39
C ALA A 52 -0.22 -13.03 9.25
N GLY A 53 -0.74 -12.93 8.03
CA GLY A 53 -2.18 -12.75 7.79
C GLY A 53 -3.06 -13.86 8.37
N ASN A 54 -2.50 -15.06 8.54
CA ASN A 54 -3.18 -16.22 9.09
C ASN A 54 -2.91 -16.46 10.59
N TRP A 55 -2.09 -15.63 11.24
CA TRP A 55 -1.80 -15.81 12.65
C TRP A 55 -3.08 -15.66 13.49
N PRO A 56 -3.34 -16.54 14.44
CA PRO A 56 -4.36 -16.31 15.44
C PRO A 56 -3.94 -15.10 16.31
N GLY A 57 -4.93 -14.34 16.76
CA GLY A 57 -4.70 -13.10 17.52
C GLY A 57 -4.47 -11.87 16.63
N ALA A 58 -4.95 -10.73 17.09
CA ALA A 58 -4.91 -9.48 16.33
C ALA A 58 -3.67 -8.63 16.61
N ARG A 59 -3.13 -8.71 17.85
CA ARG A 59 -2.04 -7.85 18.33
C ARG A 59 -0.72 -8.16 17.60
N ALA A 60 -0.29 -9.42 17.62
CA ALA A 60 0.94 -9.86 16.96
C ALA A 60 0.87 -9.66 15.45
N ARG A 61 -0.28 -9.99 14.84
CA ARG A 61 -0.54 -9.74 13.40
C ARG A 61 -0.43 -8.26 13.04
N LYS A 62 -1.06 -7.36 13.82
CA LYS A 62 -0.99 -5.91 13.61
C LYS A 62 0.44 -5.39 13.77
N ALA A 63 1.17 -5.87 14.77
CA ALA A 63 2.56 -5.51 15.00
C ALA A 63 3.44 -5.93 13.82
N MET A 64 3.30 -7.19 13.34
CA MET A 64 4.06 -7.66 12.17
C MET A 64 3.75 -6.81 10.93
N MET A 65 2.47 -6.55 10.62
CA MET A 65 2.11 -5.74 9.47
C MET A 65 2.68 -4.32 9.55
N SER A 66 2.69 -3.69 10.73
CA SER A 66 3.32 -2.38 10.94
C SER A 66 4.82 -2.41 10.65
N ASN A 67 5.52 -3.46 11.10
CA ASN A 67 6.95 -3.62 10.81
C ASN A 67 7.21 -3.89 9.32
N LEU A 68 6.36 -4.68 8.64
CA LEU A 68 6.50 -4.90 7.19
C LEU A 68 6.33 -3.61 6.38
N ILE A 69 5.47 -2.69 6.81
CA ILE A 69 5.37 -1.36 6.21
C ILE A 69 6.68 -0.59 6.37
N ALA A 70 7.24 -0.57 7.60
CA ALA A 70 8.51 0.11 7.86
C ALA A 70 9.67 -0.48 7.04
N VAL A 71 9.77 -1.82 6.97
CA VAL A 71 10.78 -2.50 6.14
C VAL A 71 10.59 -2.17 4.66
N THR A 72 9.34 -2.11 4.18
CA THR A 72 9.03 -1.71 2.80
C THR A 72 9.48 -0.27 2.51
N GLY A 73 9.29 0.65 3.46
CA GLY A 73 9.79 2.02 3.35
C GLY A 73 11.32 2.11 3.27
N GLY A 74 12.03 1.20 3.93
CA GLY A 74 13.50 1.10 3.87
C GLY A 74 14.04 0.52 2.55
N LEU A 75 13.22 -0.12 1.71
CA LEU A 75 13.66 -0.59 0.40
C LEU A 75 14.02 0.59 -0.52
N PRO A 76 15.06 0.44 -1.36
CA PRO A 76 15.35 1.44 -2.39
C PRO A 76 14.16 1.59 -3.35
N ALA A 77 13.98 2.78 -3.90
CA ALA A 77 12.99 2.99 -4.95
C ALA A 77 13.25 2.05 -6.15
N GLY A 78 12.20 1.42 -6.66
CA GLY A 78 12.31 0.46 -7.77
C GLY A 78 11.35 -0.72 -7.64
N GLU A 79 11.59 -1.77 -8.45
CA GLU A 79 10.74 -2.97 -8.53
C GLU A 79 10.58 -3.70 -7.20
N ALA A 80 11.61 -3.80 -6.38
CA ALA A 80 11.54 -4.47 -5.09
C ALA A 80 10.48 -3.82 -4.18
N ARG A 81 10.45 -2.48 -4.14
CA ARG A 81 9.41 -1.75 -3.37
C ARG A 81 8.01 -1.97 -3.97
N VAL A 82 7.87 -2.02 -5.30
CA VAL A 82 6.59 -2.34 -5.97
C VAL A 82 6.09 -3.71 -5.54
N ASP A 83 6.95 -4.74 -5.56
CA ASP A 83 6.57 -6.10 -5.20
C ASP A 83 6.20 -6.23 -3.72
N ALA A 84 6.94 -5.55 -2.84
CA ALA A 84 6.60 -5.47 -1.43
C ALA A 84 5.23 -4.81 -1.19
N LEU A 85 4.99 -3.63 -1.77
CA LEU A 85 3.71 -2.92 -1.68
C LEU A 85 2.55 -3.78 -2.19
N LYS A 86 2.72 -4.46 -3.34
CA LYS A 86 1.72 -5.39 -3.87
C LYS A 86 1.39 -6.51 -2.90
N SER A 87 2.39 -7.01 -2.19
CA SER A 87 2.25 -8.13 -1.27
C SER A 87 1.51 -7.77 0.02
N ILE A 88 1.65 -6.53 0.51
CA ILE A 88 1.09 -6.11 1.80
C ILE A 88 -0.21 -5.30 1.68
N SER A 89 -0.47 -4.61 0.55
CA SER A 89 -1.58 -3.66 0.40
C SER A 89 -2.96 -4.23 0.75
N GLY A 90 -3.22 -5.49 0.41
CA GLY A 90 -4.51 -6.14 0.72
C GLY A 90 -4.60 -6.77 2.11
N LYS A 91 -3.59 -6.59 2.97
CA LYS A 91 -3.48 -7.28 4.27
C LYS A 91 -3.31 -6.31 5.45
N VAL A 92 -2.96 -5.08 5.17
CA VAL A 92 -2.86 -4.03 6.20
C VAL A 92 -4.24 -3.52 6.59
N SER A 93 -4.33 -2.97 7.79
CA SER A 93 -5.57 -2.30 8.21
C SER A 93 -5.80 -1.04 7.38
N GLU A 94 -7.06 -0.70 7.20
CA GLU A 94 -7.51 0.48 6.47
C GLU A 94 -6.76 1.75 6.88
N GLN A 95 -6.58 1.97 8.20
CA GLN A 95 -5.89 3.14 8.76
C GLN A 95 -4.41 3.27 8.33
N ARG A 96 -3.82 2.22 7.78
CA ARG A 96 -2.42 2.22 7.31
C ARG A 96 -2.28 2.37 5.79
N LEU A 97 -3.38 2.36 5.06
CA LEU A 97 -3.36 2.51 3.60
C LEU A 97 -2.83 3.88 3.13
N PRO A 98 -3.13 5.01 3.80
CA PRO A 98 -2.51 6.29 3.45
C PRO A 98 -0.98 6.27 3.54
N GLU A 99 -0.42 5.63 4.54
CA GLU A 99 1.04 5.49 4.69
C GLU A 99 1.65 4.66 3.54
N LEU A 100 1.01 3.54 3.16
CA LEU A 100 1.44 2.77 2.00
C LEU A 100 1.34 3.57 0.70
N PHE A 101 0.34 4.42 0.57
CA PHE A 101 0.18 5.28 -0.58
C PHE A 101 1.34 6.28 -0.69
N LEU A 102 1.75 6.91 0.39
CA LEU A 102 2.92 7.79 0.42
C LEU A 102 4.20 7.05 -0.01
N LEU A 103 4.43 5.83 0.52
CA LEU A 103 5.57 5.00 0.10
C LEU A 103 5.53 4.66 -1.39
N ALA A 104 4.35 4.50 -1.97
CA ALA A 104 4.18 4.24 -3.39
C ALA A 104 4.49 5.48 -4.24
N VAL A 105 4.08 6.67 -3.78
CA VAL A 105 4.38 7.96 -4.44
C VAL A 105 5.88 8.26 -4.38
N GLU A 106 6.54 7.95 -3.27
CA GLU A 106 7.99 8.10 -3.10
C GLU A 106 8.83 7.09 -3.90
N ASN A 107 8.18 6.17 -4.62
CA ASN A 107 8.89 5.19 -5.45
C ASN A 107 9.26 5.76 -6.81
N HIS A 108 10.17 6.74 -6.82
CA HIS A 108 10.54 7.55 -7.97
C HIS A 108 10.81 6.75 -9.24
N GLY A 109 10.14 7.15 -10.33
CA GLY A 109 10.20 6.49 -11.64
C GLY A 109 9.26 5.28 -11.79
N MET A 110 8.60 4.85 -10.71
CA MET A 110 7.66 3.72 -10.71
C MET A 110 6.37 4.02 -9.92
N GLU A 111 6.07 5.28 -9.67
CA GLU A 111 4.97 5.73 -8.82
C GLU A 111 3.62 5.14 -9.26
N ALA A 112 3.33 5.19 -10.55
CA ALA A 112 2.08 4.65 -11.10
C ALA A 112 1.96 3.12 -10.92
N LYS A 113 3.09 2.40 -11.02
CA LYS A 113 3.13 0.94 -10.83
C LYS A 113 3.01 0.57 -9.35
N ALA A 114 3.70 1.31 -8.49
CA ALA A 114 3.70 1.13 -7.04
C ALA A 114 2.35 1.48 -6.39
N SER A 115 1.72 2.56 -6.84
CA SER A 115 0.44 3.03 -6.27
C SER A 115 -0.76 2.15 -6.65
N ARG A 116 -0.74 1.49 -7.81
CA ARG A 116 -1.87 0.71 -8.30
C ARG A 116 -2.40 -0.35 -7.31
N PRO A 117 -1.58 -1.22 -6.68
CA PRO A 117 -2.07 -2.18 -5.70
C PRO A 117 -2.61 -1.51 -4.43
N VAL A 118 -2.03 -0.39 -4.03
CA VAL A 118 -2.46 0.37 -2.85
C VAL A 118 -3.81 1.04 -3.13
N ILE A 119 -3.96 1.72 -4.27
CA ILE A 119 -5.22 2.33 -4.69
C ILE A 119 -6.32 1.28 -4.79
N LYS A 120 -6.01 0.10 -5.33
CA LYS A 120 -6.99 -1.01 -5.37
C LYS A 120 -7.45 -1.42 -3.97
N ALA A 121 -6.56 -1.46 -2.99
CA ALA A 121 -6.91 -1.75 -1.61
C ALA A 121 -7.77 -0.63 -1.01
N ILE A 122 -7.41 0.64 -1.23
CA ILE A 122 -8.16 1.82 -0.77
C ILE A 122 -9.59 1.82 -1.32
N VAL A 123 -9.74 1.67 -2.63
CA VAL A 123 -11.06 1.59 -3.29
C VAL A 123 -11.88 0.42 -2.74
N GLY A 124 -11.22 -0.70 -2.43
CA GLY A 124 -11.85 -1.88 -1.83
C GLY A 124 -12.46 -1.64 -0.44
N THR A 125 -11.98 -0.65 0.30
CA THR A 125 -12.56 -0.28 1.61
C THR A 125 -13.89 0.44 1.48
N LYS A 126 -14.16 1.07 0.34
CA LYS A 126 -15.32 1.95 0.09
C LYS A 126 -15.39 3.15 1.05
N ASN A 127 -14.28 3.51 1.66
CA ASN A 127 -14.18 4.65 2.57
C ASN A 127 -13.90 5.93 1.78
N LEU A 128 -14.94 6.74 1.59
CA LEU A 128 -14.87 7.97 0.81
C LEU A 128 -14.03 9.05 1.49
N ASP A 129 -14.01 9.09 2.82
CA ASP A 129 -13.20 10.06 3.57
C ASP A 129 -11.71 9.79 3.37
N MET A 130 -11.31 8.52 3.37
CA MET A 130 -9.93 8.12 3.06
C MET A 130 -9.55 8.47 1.62
N ILE A 131 -10.45 8.24 0.66
CA ILE A 131 -10.24 8.61 -0.74
C ILE A 131 -10.04 10.13 -0.87
N ALA A 132 -10.84 10.91 -0.16
CA ALA A 132 -10.72 12.37 -0.11
C ALA A 132 -9.39 12.82 0.51
N GLU A 133 -8.97 12.21 1.62
CA GLU A 133 -7.68 12.48 2.29
C GLU A 133 -6.50 12.22 1.36
N ILE A 134 -6.50 11.07 0.68
CA ILE A 134 -5.45 10.70 -0.27
C ILE A 134 -5.44 11.65 -1.47
N THR A 135 -6.61 12.02 -2.01
CA THR A 135 -6.71 12.98 -3.10
C THR A 135 -6.14 14.34 -2.69
N SER A 136 -6.43 14.79 -1.47
CA SER A 136 -5.87 16.03 -0.92
C SER A 136 -4.34 15.97 -0.78
N SER A 137 -3.79 14.82 -0.39
CA SER A 137 -2.33 14.66 -0.27
C SER A 137 -1.61 14.70 -1.63
N LEU A 138 -2.31 14.45 -2.73
CA LEU A 138 -1.76 14.54 -4.09
C LEU A 138 -1.54 15.99 -4.55
N THR A 139 -2.12 16.98 -3.90
CA THR A 139 -1.89 18.40 -4.24
C THR A 139 -0.44 18.82 -4.04
N GLU A 140 0.32 18.10 -3.22
CA GLU A 140 1.75 18.32 -3.01
C GLU A 140 2.63 17.60 -4.05
N ALA A 141 2.05 16.68 -4.83
CA ALA A 141 2.76 15.96 -5.89
C ALA A 141 2.94 16.84 -7.14
N THR A 142 3.86 16.41 -8.03
CA THR A 142 3.94 17.06 -9.35
C THR A 142 2.62 16.88 -10.12
N PRO A 143 2.14 17.90 -10.87
CA PRO A 143 0.86 17.85 -11.57
C PRO A 143 0.66 16.59 -12.41
N ASP A 144 1.68 16.20 -13.18
CA ASP A 144 1.63 15.00 -14.05
C ASP A 144 1.45 13.70 -13.25
N LEU A 145 2.07 13.62 -12.09
CA LEU A 145 1.94 12.45 -11.21
C LEU A 145 0.57 12.42 -10.56
N ALA A 146 0.09 13.56 -10.04
CA ALA A 146 -1.22 13.69 -9.45
C ALA A 146 -2.31 13.24 -10.42
N VAL A 147 -2.23 13.68 -11.68
CA VAL A 147 -3.16 13.29 -12.75
C VAL A 147 -3.15 11.78 -13.00
N LYS A 148 -1.97 11.16 -13.14
CA LYS A 148 -1.87 9.70 -13.36
C LYS A 148 -2.45 8.90 -12.19
N LEU A 149 -2.24 9.37 -10.97
CA LEU A 149 -2.76 8.72 -9.77
C LEU A 149 -4.28 8.88 -9.65
N LEU A 150 -4.80 10.06 -9.97
CA LEU A 150 -6.25 10.32 -10.03
C LEU A 150 -6.93 9.48 -11.12
N ASP A 151 -6.35 9.39 -12.32
CA ASP A 151 -6.86 8.53 -13.39
C ASP A 151 -6.96 7.07 -12.93
N ASN A 152 -5.93 6.55 -12.27
CA ASN A 152 -5.95 5.21 -11.70
C ASN A 152 -7.02 5.05 -10.62
N LEU A 153 -7.19 6.03 -9.73
CA LEU A 153 -8.19 6.02 -8.68
C LEU A 153 -9.61 6.01 -9.28
N HIS A 154 -9.87 6.92 -10.22
CA HIS A 154 -11.16 7.02 -10.90
C HIS A 154 -11.50 5.75 -11.68
N ARG A 155 -10.57 5.22 -12.46
CA ARG A 155 -10.77 3.99 -13.22
C ARG A 155 -11.10 2.81 -12.32
N LEU A 156 -10.38 2.61 -11.22
CA LEU A 156 -10.64 1.52 -10.28
C LEU A 156 -11.94 1.73 -9.49
N ALA A 157 -12.31 2.98 -9.19
CA ALA A 157 -13.59 3.29 -8.56
C ALA A 157 -14.77 2.95 -9.48
N VAL A 158 -14.67 3.25 -10.77
CA VAL A 158 -15.67 2.88 -11.79
C VAL A 158 -15.74 1.35 -11.94
N GLU A 159 -14.60 0.68 -12.11
CA GLU A 159 -14.52 -0.79 -12.20
C GLU A 159 -15.14 -1.48 -10.96
N SER A 160 -15.14 -0.82 -9.82
CA SER A 160 -15.67 -1.34 -8.55
C SER A 160 -17.13 -0.95 -8.30
N ASN A 161 -17.82 -0.34 -9.26
CA ASN A 161 -19.19 0.19 -9.11
C ASN A 161 -19.35 1.17 -7.92
N LEU A 162 -18.28 1.80 -7.52
CA LEU A 162 -18.30 2.93 -6.60
C LEU A 162 -18.68 4.13 -7.48
N GLY A 163 -19.94 4.57 -7.40
CA GLY A 163 -20.33 5.82 -8.06
C GLY A 163 -19.33 6.91 -7.68
N LEU A 164 -18.81 7.65 -8.69
CA LEU A 164 -17.97 8.80 -8.45
C LEU A 164 -18.72 9.77 -7.54
N HIS A 165 -18.31 9.88 -6.30
CA HIS A 165 -18.94 10.83 -5.39
C HIS A 165 -18.57 12.23 -5.87
N PRO A 166 -19.53 13.17 -5.97
CA PRO A 166 -19.28 14.57 -6.35
C PRO A 166 -18.08 15.19 -5.62
N THR A 167 -17.89 14.83 -4.35
CA THR A 167 -16.78 15.29 -3.51
C THR A 167 -15.39 14.88 -4.06
N ALA A 168 -15.24 13.68 -4.64
CA ALA A 168 -13.97 13.25 -5.23
C ALA A 168 -13.67 14.06 -6.51
N LEU A 169 -14.69 14.44 -7.26
CA LEU A 169 -14.57 15.34 -8.41
C LEU A 169 -14.22 16.76 -7.97
N GLU A 170 -14.89 17.31 -6.97
CA GLU A 170 -14.61 18.64 -6.41
C GLU A 170 -13.17 18.75 -5.89
N LEU A 171 -12.67 17.71 -5.23
CA LEU A 171 -11.28 17.64 -4.74
C LEU A 171 -10.25 17.52 -5.86
N SER A 172 -10.65 17.02 -7.04
CA SER A 172 -9.76 16.96 -8.21
C SER A 172 -9.70 18.27 -8.99
N LEU A 173 -10.67 19.19 -8.84
CA LEU A 173 -10.71 20.45 -9.58
C LEU A 173 -9.46 21.33 -9.37
N PRO A 174 -8.88 21.47 -8.17
CA PRO A 174 -7.65 22.25 -7.99
C PRO A 174 -6.44 21.65 -8.70
N LEU A 175 -6.42 20.31 -8.92
CA LEU A 175 -5.36 19.61 -9.64
C LEU A 175 -5.47 19.75 -11.16
N LEU A 176 -6.64 20.18 -11.64
CA LEU A 176 -6.88 20.50 -13.04
C LEU A 176 -6.47 21.93 -13.40
N ASP A 177 -6.20 22.76 -12.40
CA ASP A 177 -5.73 24.13 -12.61
C ASP A 177 -4.30 24.09 -13.16
N GLY A 178 -4.15 24.38 -14.46
CA GLY A 178 -2.88 24.25 -15.17
C GLY A 178 -2.63 22.91 -15.88
N ALA A 179 -3.56 21.96 -15.81
CA ALA A 179 -3.50 20.73 -16.56
C ALA A 179 -3.78 20.97 -18.06
N ASP A 180 -3.13 20.18 -18.93
CA ASP A 180 -3.39 20.25 -20.36
C ASP A 180 -4.77 19.70 -20.73
N PHE A 181 -5.22 20.03 -21.95
CA PHE A 181 -6.57 19.66 -22.42
C PHE A 181 -6.80 18.13 -22.46
N GLU A 182 -5.78 17.32 -22.78
CA GLU A 182 -5.91 15.87 -22.85
C GLU A 182 -6.10 15.29 -21.44
N THR A 183 -5.44 15.84 -20.46
CA THR A 183 -5.59 15.50 -19.03
C THR A 183 -7.01 15.77 -18.54
N VAL A 184 -7.52 16.99 -18.80
CA VAL A 184 -8.91 17.36 -18.44
C VAL A 184 -9.90 16.44 -19.16
N ARG A 185 -9.69 16.17 -20.44
CA ARG A 185 -10.54 15.30 -21.25
C ARG A 185 -10.58 13.88 -20.70
N THR A 186 -9.42 13.32 -20.32
CA THR A 186 -9.31 11.97 -19.74
C THR A 186 -10.11 11.88 -18.45
N LEU A 187 -9.94 12.83 -17.54
CA LEU A 187 -10.68 12.86 -16.28
C LEU A 187 -12.19 13.05 -16.50
N CYS A 188 -12.60 13.91 -17.43
CA CYS A 188 -14.01 14.11 -17.75
C CYS A 188 -14.65 12.89 -18.45
N SER A 189 -13.91 12.11 -19.23
CA SER A 189 -14.44 10.91 -19.88
C SER A 189 -14.77 9.78 -18.89
N HIS A 190 -14.19 9.79 -17.70
CA HIS A 190 -14.50 8.87 -16.64
C HIS A 190 -15.68 9.31 -15.76
N ALA A 191 -16.13 10.56 -15.92
CA ALA A 191 -17.26 11.13 -15.17
C ALA A 191 -18.61 11.00 -15.92
N SER A 192 -18.59 10.47 -17.16
CA SER A 192 -19.75 10.24 -18.02
C SER A 192 -20.20 8.79 -17.95
#